data_47a0e7bd1f971341c22c6bc75c259242
#
_entry.id   47a0e7bd1f971341c22c6bc75c259242
#
_cell.length_a   1.000
_cell.length_b   1.000
_cell.length_c   1.000
_cell.angle_alpha   90.00
_cell.angle_beta   90.00
_cell.angle_gamma   90.00
#
_symmetry.space_group_name_H-M   'P 1'
#
loop_
_entity.id
_entity.type
_entity.pdbx_description
1 polymer ?
#
loop_
_entity_poly.entity_id
_entity_poly.type
_entity_poly.pdbx_seq_one_letter_code
_entity_poly.pdbx_strand_id
1 'polypeptide(L)'
;DLLSVVCPTRYAAYLYSFLSLLRLYLAGLAFGAFCFVKKQRRIGGVTVGALVYVFTLFSLFIVSHHPFFALPMVFLPLLLLGVEQILAGKRPYLFIFIVFLAAVSNFYFFYMLAIITAIYTVYRLCCLYDRHSAKQAMSELLQVTLWAVVGVLMSAAILLPVILTFIGDNRNGVQYPLTLLYDADFYRNFLAAYTTSHNQAYAARKKSGRPSGLRKTKLYCN
;
A
#
# COMPACT_ATOMS: atom_id res chain seq x y z
N ASP A 1 -8.17 14.13 3.70
CA ASP A 1 -7.92 15.15 2.67
C ASP A 1 -8.11 16.55 3.25
N LEU A 2 -6.98 17.25 3.51
CA LEU A 2 -7.02 18.63 4.04
C LEU A 2 -7.83 19.58 3.14
N LEU A 3 -7.87 19.31 1.83
CA LEU A 3 -8.66 20.10 0.88
C LEU A 3 -10.18 19.99 1.11
N SER A 4 -10.66 18.88 1.65
CA SER A 4 -12.10 18.72 1.93
C SER A 4 -12.56 19.54 3.13
N VAL A 5 -11.65 19.93 4.02
CA VAL A 5 -11.95 20.76 5.21
C VAL A 5 -12.25 22.21 4.80
N VAL A 6 -11.58 22.68 3.72
CA VAL A 6 -11.73 24.07 3.22
C VAL A 6 -12.92 24.19 2.24
N CYS A 7 -13.41 23.08 1.72
CA CYS A 7 -14.46 23.07 0.69
C CYS A 7 -15.86 23.13 1.34
N PRO A 8 -16.77 24.01 0.86
CA PRO A 8 -18.17 23.99 1.30
C PRO A 8 -18.81 22.62 1.05
N THR A 9 -19.62 22.15 1.98
CA THR A 9 -20.28 20.83 1.94
C THR A 9 -21.04 20.54 0.64
N ARG A 10 -21.58 21.59 0.00
CA ARG A 10 -22.28 21.50 -1.29
C ARG A 10 -21.40 20.94 -2.43
N TYR A 11 -20.10 21.21 -2.41
CA TYR A 11 -19.17 20.81 -3.46
C TYR A 11 -18.29 19.61 -3.06
N ALA A 12 -18.43 19.12 -1.83
CA ALA A 12 -17.60 18.04 -1.28
C ALA A 12 -17.63 16.77 -2.13
N ALA A 13 -18.80 16.38 -2.66
CA ALA A 13 -18.93 15.20 -3.52
C ALA A 13 -18.17 15.33 -4.87
N TYR A 14 -18.24 16.52 -5.46
CA TYR A 14 -17.51 16.79 -6.72
C TYR A 14 -16.01 16.82 -6.49
N LEU A 15 -15.56 17.45 -5.40
CA LEU A 15 -14.16 17.47 -5.01
C LEU A 15 -13.63 16.06 -4.76
N TYR A 16 -14.41 15.23 -4.07
CA TYR A 16 -14.07 13.84 -3.79
C TYR A 16 -13.87 13.02 -5.09
N SER A 17 -14.81 13.14 -6.04
CA SER A 17 -14.73 12.48 -7.33
C SER A 17 -13.53 12.98 -8.14
N PHE A 18 -13.31 14.29 -8.16
CA PHE A 18 -12.16 14.90 -8.84
C PHE A 18 -10.83 14.40 -8.26
N LEU A 19 -10.68 14.39 -6.94
CA LEU A 19 -9.46 13.90 -6.27
C LEU A 19 -9.23 12.40 -6.52
N SER A 20 -10.28 11.60 -6.63
CA SER A 20 -10.18 10.19 -6.97
C SER A 20 -9.62 9.98 -8.38
N LEU A 21 -10.17 10.70 -9.37
CA LEU A 21 -9.68 10.68 -10.74
C LEU A 21 -8.24 11.21 -10.86
N LEU A 22 -7.93 12.28 -10.12
CA LEU A 22 -6.58 12.84 -10.09
C LEU A 22 -5.55 11.84 -9.56
N ARG A 23 -5.87 11.08 -8.52
CA ARG A 23 -4.99 10.03 -7.99
C ARG A 23 -4.75 8.91 -8.99
N LEU A 24 -5.79 8.46 -9.69
CA LEU A 24 -5.64 7.46 -10.75
C LEU A 24 -4.77 7.99 -11.91
N TYR A 25 -4.97 9.22 -12.30
CA TYR A 25 -4.15 9.87 -13.33
C TYR A 25 -2.68 9.96 -12.90
N LEU A 26 -2.43 10.41 -11.66
CA LEU A 26 -1.08 10.47 -11.10
C LEU A 26 -0.43 9.08 -10.99
N ALA A 27 -1.19 8.03 -10.68
CA ALA A 27 -0.69 6.65 -10.65
C ALA A 27 -0.23 6.19 -12.04
N GLY A 28 -1.01 6.52 -13.09
CA GLY A 28 -0.62 6.24 -14.48
C GLY A 28 0.63 6.99 -14.91
N LEU A 29 0.74 8.28 -14.56
CA LEU A 29 1.95 9.07 -14.83
C LEU A 29 3.18 8.54 -14.09
N ALA A 30 3.04 8.17 -12.82
CA ALA A 30 4.10 7.61 -12.01
C ALA A 30 4.62 6.29 -12.60
N PHE A 31 3.71 5.41 -13.02
CA PHE A 31 4.04 4.17 -13.72
C PHE A 31 4.76 4.44 -15.04
N GLY A 32 4.26 5.37 -15.85
CA GLY A 32 4.90 5.80 -17.10
C GLY A 32 6.32 6.31 -16.86
N ALA A 33 6.52 7.17 -15.86
CA ALA A 33 7.84 7.69 -15.51
C ALA A 33 8.81 6.57 -15.11
N PHE A 34 8.36 5.59 -14.35
CA PHE A 34 9.16 4.41 -14.03
C PHE A 34 9.55 3.60 -15.27
N CYS A 35 8.62 3.35 -16.20
CA CYS A 35 8.88 2.63 -17.43
C CYS A 35 9.90 3.36 -18.32
N PHE A 36 9.85 4.69 -18.41
CA PHE A 36 10.80 5.47 -19.20
C PHE A 36 12.24 5.38 -18.65
N VAL A 37 12.42 5.35 -17.33
CA VAL A 37 13.75 5.16 -16.72
C VAL A 37 14.31 3.77 -17.02
N LYS A 38 13.45 2.76 -17.16
CA LYS A 38 13.81 1.40 -17.59
C LYS A 38 14.09 1.29 -19.09
N LYS A 39 14.21 2.42 -19.81
CA LYS A 39 14.49 2.47 -21.26
C LYS A 39 13.41 1.82 -22.14
N GLN A 40 12.20 1.68 -21.64
CA GLN A 40 11.05 1.28 -22.45
C GLN A 40 10.67 2.45 -23.35
N ARG A 41 11.13 2.39 -24.61
CA ARG A 41 10.94 3.50 -25.58
C ARG A 41 9.65 3.42 -26.39
N ARG A 42 8.93 2.31 -26.32
CA ARG A 42 7.66 2.17 -27.08
C ARG A 42 6.53 2.85 -26.31
N ILE A 43 6.21 4.05 -26.69
CA ILE A 43 5.15 4.89 -26.06
C ILE A 43 3.84 4.11 -25.96
N GLY A 44 3.40 3.42 -27.04
CA GLY A 44 2.17 2.62 -27.01
C GLY A 44 2.18 1.53 -25.93
N GLY A 45 3.30 0.81 -25.77
CA GLY A 45 3.43 -0.20 -24.72
C GLY A 45 3.37 0.38 -23.30
N VAL A 46 4.00 1.53 -23.08
CA VAL A 46 3.95 2.23 -21.79
C VAL A 46 2.53 2.73 -21.50
N THR A 47 1.83 3.27 -22.51
CA THR A 47 0.45 3.73 -22.35
C THR A 47 -0.50 2.59 -22.00
N VAL A 48 -0.43 1.48 -22.74
CA VAL A 48 -1.25 0.28 -22.43
C VAL A 48 -0.93 -0.26 -21.04
N GLY A 49 0.37 -0.36 -20.68
CA GLY A 49 0.80 -0.80 -19.35
C GLY A 49 0.27 0.12 -18.24
N ALA A 50 0.30 1.44 -18.43
CA ALA A 50 -0.24 2.42 -17.49
C ALA A 50 -1.77 2.28 -17.34
N LEU A 51 -2.49 2.07 -18.44
CA LEU A 51 -3.94 1.83 -18.40
C LEU A 51 -4.26 0.53 -17.64
N VAL A 52 -3.57 -0.57 -17.94
CA VAL A 52 -3.75 -1.84 -17.21
C VAL A 52 -3.43 -1.66 -15.74
N TYR A 53 -2.37 -0.93 -15.40
CA TYR A 53 -1.99 -0.66 -14.00
C TYR A 53 -3.06 0.13 -13.25
N VAL A 54 -3.63 1.16 -13.88
CA VAL A 54 -4.62 2.04 -13.27
C VAL A 54 -6.00 1.39 -13.20
N PHE A 55 -6.44 0.72 -14.28
CA PHE A 55 -7.77 0.12 -14.38
C PHE A 55 -7.81 -1.34 -13.93
N THR A 56 -7.12 -1.64 -12.82
CA THR A 56 -7.26 -2.95 -12.16
C THR A 56 -8.60 -3.04 -11.41
N LEU A 57 -9.10 -4.26 -11.21
CA LEU A 57 -10.30 -4.48 -10.41
C LEU A 57 -10.15 -3.88 -8.99
N PHE A 58 -8.96 -3.96 -8.43
CA PHE A 58 -8.65 -3.35 -7.13
C PHE A 58 -8.88 -1.84 -7.14
N SER A 59 -8.33 -1.12 -8.12
CA SER A 59 -8.48 0.34 -8.19
C SER A 59 -9.93 0.76 -8.40
N LEU A 60 -10.65 0.08 -9.31
CA LEU A 60 -12.06 0.40 -9.60
C LEU A 60 -12.95 0.16 -8.38
N PHE A 61 -12.74 -0.93 -7.65
CA PHE A 61 -13.54 -1.25 -6.46
C PHE A 61 -13.14 -0.38 -5.25
N ILE A 62 -11.86 -0.24 -4.98
CA ILE A 62 -11.36 0.46 -3.79
C ILE A 62 -11.52 1.97 -3.92
N VAL A 63 -11.26 2.55 -5.10
CA VAL A 63 -11.35 4.01 -5.30
C VAL A 63 -12.79 4.50 -5.14
N SER A 64 -13.79 3.68 -5.51
CA SER A 64 -15.20 4.05 -5.33
C SER A 64 -15.62 4.13 -3.87
N HIS A 65 -15.00 3.35 -2.97
CA HIS A 65 -15.35 3.29 -1.55
C HIS A 65 -14.37 4.08 -0.66
N HIS A 66 -13.08 3.99 -0.96
CA HIS A 66 -12.00 4.56 -0.16
C HIS A 66 -10.89 5.17 -1.05
N PRO A 67 -11.07 6.38 -1.59
CA PRO A 67 -10.15 6.95 -2.58
C PRO A 67 -8.73 7.17 -2.06
N PHE A 68 -8.52 7.32 -0.75
CA PHE A 68 -7.17 7.44 -0.19
C PHE A 68 -6.36 6.13 -0.28
N PHE A 69 -6.99 4.98 -0.50
CA PHE A 69 -6.31 3.72 -0.81
C PHE A 69 -5.71 3.68 -2.21
N ALA A 70 -6.01 4.64 -3.07
CA ALA A 70 -5.34 4.79 -4.36
C ALA A 70 -3.92 5.40 -4.25
N LEU A 71 -3.58 6.07 -3.13
CA LEU A 71 -2.26 6.69 -2.93
C LEU A 71 -1.09 5.71 -3.05
N PRO A 72 -1.15 4.47 -2.49
CA PRO A 72 -0.12 3.47 -2.70
C PRO A 72 0.20 3.17 -4.17
N MET A 73 -0.80 3.26 -5.04
CA MET A 73 -0.61 3.07 -6.49
C MET A 73 0.23 4.20 -7.12
N VAL A 74 0.19 5.40 -6.54
CA VAL A 74 1.07 6.51 -6.95
C VAL A 74 2.48 6.31 -6.37
N PHE A 75 2.56 5.97 -5.08
CA PHE A 75 3.84 5.89 -4.38
C PHE A 75 4.71 4.72 -4.83
N LEU A 76 4.12 3.55 -5.13
CA LEU A 76 4.89 2.37 -5.51
C LEU A 76 5.80 2.63 -6.73
N PRO A 77 5.30 3.05 -7.90
CA PRO A 77 6.18 3.31 -9.04
C PRO A 77 7.23 4.40 -8.76
N LEU A 78 6.89 5.41 -7.97
CA LEU A 78 7.82 6.48 -7.61
C LEU A 78 8.91 6.01 -6.64
N LEU A 79 8.60 5.10 -5.70
CA LEU A 79 9.60 4.46 -4.85
C LEU A 79 10.57 3.62 -5.67
N LEU A 80 10.04 2.78 -6.58
CA LEU A 80 10.86 1.97 -7.47
C LEU A 80 11.72 2.83 -8.40
N LEU A 81 11.17 3.95 -8.89
CA LEU A 81 11.92 4.95 -9.66
C LEU A 81 13.04 5.56 -8.83
N GLY A 82 12.76 5.89 -7.57
CA GLY A 82 13.76 6.41 -6.63
C GLY A 82 14.90 5.43 -6.37
N VAL A 83 14.60 4.13 -6.20
CA VAL A 83 15.61 3.08 -6.09
C VAL A 83 16.49 3.03 -7.36
N GLU A 84 15.90 3.05 -8.56
CA GLU A 84 16.67 3.06 -9.82
C GLU A 84 17.57 4.30 -9.94
N GLN A 85 17.10 5.46 -9.44
CA GLN A 85 17.93 6.68 -9.43
C GLN A 85 19.13 6.54 -8.48
N ILE A 86 18.94 5.96 -7.31
CA ILE A 86 20.04 5.71 -6.34
C ILE A 86 21.04 4.73 -6.93
N LEU A 87 20.57 3.60 -7.49
CA LEU A 87 21.45 2.61 -8.15
C LEU A 87 22.18 3.17 -9.37
N ALA A 88 21.63 4.20 -10.01
CA ALA A 88 22.29 4.94 -11.10
C ALA A 88 23.24 6.07 -10.60
N GLY A 89 23.49 6.17 -9.30
CA GLY A 89 24.34 7.21 -8.70
C GLY A 89 23.73 8.63 -8.73
N LYS A 90 22.42 8.76 -8.95
CA LYS A 90 21.72 10.04 -8.94
C LYS A 90 21.31 10.45 -7.52
N ARG A 91 20.88 11.72 -7.38
CA ARG A 91 20.45 12.27 -6.11
C ARG A 91 19.21 11.58 -5.56
N PRO A 92 19.15 11.22 -4.26
CA PRO A 92 18.10 10.41 -3.65
C PRO A 92 16.84 11.22 -3.24
N TYR A 93 16.76 12.50 -3.57
CA TYR A 93 15.71 13.39 -3.06
C TYR A 93 14.29 12.91 -3.34
N LEU A 94 14.04 12.37 -4.54
CA LEU A 94 12.75 11.80 -4.89
C LEU A 94 12.39 10.64 -3.95
N PHE A 95 13.32 9.72 -3.73
CA PHE A 95 13.11 8.56 -2.88
C PHE A 95 12.78 8.97 -1.44
N ILE A 96 13.59 9.85 -0.85
CA ILE A 96 13.39 10.37 0.52
C ILE A 96 12.01 11.02 0.65
N PHE A 97 11.65 11.87 -0.31
CA PHE A 97 10.38 12.59 -0.29
C PHE A 97 9.18 11.66 -0.41
N ILE A 98 9.24 10.65 -1.28
CA ILE A 98 8.15 9.69 -1.42
C ILE A 98 8.05 8.76 -0.21
N VAL A 99 9.18 8.33 0.37
CA VAL A 99 9.18 7.57 1.64
C VAL A 99 8.49 8.39 2.75
N PHE A 100 8.85 9.67 2.89
CA PHE A 100 8.20 10.58 3.84
C PHE A 100 6.68 10.68 3.61
N LEU A 101 6.25 10.96 2.37
CA LEU A 101 4.82 11.06 2.04
C LEU A 101 4.07 9.75 2.27
N ALA A 102 4.65 8.62 1.91
CA ALA A 102 4.04 7.32 2.10
C ALA A 102 3.85 7.00 3.60
N ALA A 103 4.87 7.30 4.42
CA ALA A 103 4.84 7.08 5.86
C ALA A 103 3.77 7.95 6.56
N VAL A 104 3.65 9.23 6.16
CA VAL A 104 2.64 10.15 6.72
C VAL A 104 1.22 9.83 6.25
N SER A 105 1.06 9.31 5.02
CA SER A 105 -0.26 9.06 4.43
C SER A 105 -1.02 7.96 5.12
N ASN A 106 -0.42 6.80 5.29
CA ASN A 106 -1.06 5.64 5.90
C ASN A 106 0.01 4.62 6.31
N PHE A 107 0.14 4.40 7.61
CA PHE A 107 1.13 3.48 8.18
C PHE A 107 0.99 2.04 7.66
N TYR A 108 -0.22 1.53 7.51
CA TYR A 108 -0.46 0.17 7.02
C TYR A 108 0.05 -0.02 5.58
N PHE A 109 -0.30 0.90 4.69
CA PHE A 109 0.18 0.82 3.30
C PHE A 109 1.67 1.12 3.17
N PHE A 110 2.20 1.99 4.03
CA PHE A 110 3.64 2.25 4.09
C PHE A 110 4.43 0.97 4.36
N TYR A 111 3.98 0.16 5.32
CA TYR A 111 4.60 -1.13 5.61
C TYR A 111 4.62 -2.06 4.39
N MET A 112 3.50 -2.19 3.68
CA MET A 112 3.41 -2.98 2.45
C MET A 112 4.35 -2.46 1.36
N LEU A 113 4.37 -1.14 1.15
CA LEU A 113 5.26 -0.48 0.17
C LEU A 113 6.74 -0.69 0.52
N ALA A 114 7.09 -0.62 1.80
CA ALA A 114 8.45 -0.86 2.27
C ALA A 114 8.93 -2.29 1.94
N ILE A 115 8.09 -3.31 2.21
CA ILE A 115 8.40 -4.70 1.86
C ILE A 115 8.60 -4.87 0.36
N ILE A 116 7.69 -4.36 -0.47
CA ILE A 116 7.77 -4.49 -1.92
C ILE A 116 9.02 -3.78 -2.44
N THR A 117 9.32 -2.59 -1.93
CA THR A 117 10.51 -1.81 -2.30
C THR A 117 11.80 -2.55 -1.91
N ALA A 118 11.84 -3.17 -0.72
CA ALA A 118 12.97 -3.97 -0.28
C ALA A 118 13.19 -5.19 -1.19
N ILE A 119 12.12 -5.96 -1.48
CA ILE A 119 12.19 -7.11 -2.40
C ILE A 119 12.68 -6.67 -3.78
N TYR A 120 12.14 -5.56 -4.29
CA TYR A 120 12.57 -5.01 -5.58
C TYR A 120 14.05 -4.61 -5.56
N THR A 121 14.52 -3.96 -4.50
CA THR A 121 15.92 -3.56 -4.35
C THR A 121 16.85 -4.78 -4.39
N VAL A 122 16.54 -5.81 -3.61
CA VAL A 122 17.31 -7.07 -3.60
C VAL A 122 17.29 -7.70 -5.00
N TYR A 123 16.13 -7.83 -5.63
CA TYR A 123 16.01 -8.35 -7.00
C TYR A 123 16.88 -7.58 -7.98
N ARG A 124 16.88 -6.25 -7.92
CA ARG A 124 17.71 -5.42 -8.80
C ARG A 124 19.21 -5.62 -8.58
N LEU A 125 19.62 -5.70 -7.32
CA LEU A 125 21.02 -5.98 -6.98
C LEU A 125 21.45 -7.37 -7.47
N CYS A 126 20.60 -8.38 -7.34
CA CYS A 126 20.86 -9.71 -7.91
C CYS A 126 21.00 -9.67 -9.45
N CYS A 127 20.14 -8.91 -10.14
CA CYS A 127 20.24 -8.73 -11.59
C CYS A 127 21.50 -7.96 -12.04
N LEU A 128 22.07 -7.15 -11.15
CA LEU A 128 23.30 -6.40 -11.40
C LEU A 128 24.56 -7.15 -10.94
N TYR A 129 24.43 -8.29 -10.26
CA TYR A 129 25.51 -9.03 -9.63
C TYR A 129 26.64 -9.43 -10.62
N ASP A 130 26.28 -9.77 -11.85
CA ASP A 130 27.26 -10.09 -12.92
C ASP A 130 28.16 -8.91 -13.30
N ARG A 131 27.76 -7.69 -12.97
CA ARG A 131 28.49 -6.44 -13.28
C ARG A 131 29.11 -5.78 -12.06
N HIS A 132 28.63 -6.10 -10.86
CA HIS A 132 29.02 -5.47 -9.60
C HIS A 132 29.67 -6.49 -8.66
N SER A 133 30.74 -6.09 -7.99
CA SER A 133 31.30 -6.87 -6.89
C SER A 133 30.29 -6.97 -5.74
N ALA A 134 30.29 -8.06 -4.97
CA ALA A 134 29.47 -8.24 -3.76
C ALA A 134 29.60 -7.06 -2.78
N LYS A 135 30.81 -6.49 -2.66
CA LYS A 135 31.07 -5.30 -1.82
C LYS A 135 30.32 -4.07 -2.32
N GLN A 136 30.23 -3.89 -3.64
CA GLN A 136 29.50 -2.77 -4.25
C GLN A 136 28.00 -2.94 -4.08
N ALA A 137 27.46 -4.14 -4.30
CA ALA A 137 26.04 -4.42 -4.08
C ALA A 137 25.62 -4.17 -2.61
N MET A 138 26.47 -4.54 -1.65
CA MET A 138 26.24 -4.25 -0.23
C MET A 138 26.24 -2.73 0.06
N SER A 139 27.16 -1.99 -0.55
CA SER A 139 27.21 -0.52 -0.41
C SER A 139 25.95 0.15 -0.97
N GLU A 140 25.46 -0.32 -2.12
CA GLU A 140 24.23 0.19 -2.75
C GLU A 140 22.97 -0.13 -1.91
N LEU A 141 22.90 -1.35 -1.37
CA LEU A 141 21.83 -1.74 -0.44
C LEU A 141 21.84 -0.84 0.81
N LEU A 142 23.02 -0.62 1.39
CA LEU A 142 23.17 0.26 2.55
C LEU A 142 22.74 1.69 2.24
N GLN A 143 23.08 2.21 1.06
CA GLN A 143 22.65 3.55 0.63
C GLN A 143 21.11 3.65 0.53
N VAL A 144 20.45 2.71 -0.14
CA VAL A 144 18.98 2.69 -0.24
C VAL A 144 18.35 2.64 1.14
N THR A 145 18.87 1.77 2.03
CA THR A 145 18.39 1.66 3.42
C THR A 145 18.58 2.96 4.20
N LEU A 146 19.74 3.58 4.08
CA LEU A 146 20.06 4.85 4.78
C LEU A 146 19.10 5.97 4.34
N TRP A 147 18.86 6.11 3.04
CA TRP A 147 17.93 7.12 2.53
C TRP A 147 16.47 6.82 2.88
N ALA A 148 16.09 5.54 2.99
CA ALA A 148 14.79 5.15 3.51
C ALA A 148 14.64 5.56 4.99
N VAL A 149 15.65 5.32 5.82
CA VAL A 149 15.68 5.76 7.23
C VAL A 149 15.55 7.26 7.34
N VAL A 150 16.27 8.02 6.52
CA VAL A 150 16.15 9.50 6.50
C VAL A 150 14.70 9.93 6.21
N GLY A 151 14.06 9.33 5.21
CA GLY A 151 12.64 9.62 4.88
C GLY A 151 11.69 9.31 6.03
N VAL A 152 11.90 8.19 6.72
CA VAL A 152 11.11 7.80 7.91
C VAL A 152 11.37 8.76 9.08
N LEU A 153 12.62 9.14 9.33
CA LEU A 153 12.96 10.11 10.40
C LEU A 153 12.31 11.47 10.17
N MET A 154 12.21 11.93 8.91
CA MET A 154 11.46 13.14 8.59
C MET A 154 9.98 13.04 8.95
N SER A 155 9.40 11.84 8.86
CA SER A 155 8.00 11.59 9.24
C SER A 155 7.80 11.35 10.73
N ALA A 156 8.86 11.20 11.51
CA ALA A 156 8.81 10.82 12.92
C ALA A 156 7.95 11.78 13.79
N ALA A 157 7.95 13.07 13.48
CA ALA A 157 7.13 14.06 14.20
C ALA A 157 5.62 13.72 14.15
N ILE A 158 5.16 13.09 13.07
CA ILE A 158 3.77 12.69 12.88
C ILE A 158 3.55 11.23 13.29
N LEU A 159 4.49 10.35 12.98
CA LEU A 159 4.38 8.91 13.25
C LEU A 159 4.56 8.58 14.74
N LEU A 160 5.42 9.29 15.46
CA LEU A 160 5.73 8.97 16.85
C LEU A 160 4.49 8.99 17.76
N PRO A 161 3.63 10.04 17.74
CA PRO A 161 2.39 10.03 18.51
C PRO A 161 1.46 8.87 18.14
N VAL A 162 1.37 8.53 16.84
CA VAL A 162 0.54 7.42 16.36
C VAL A 162 1.06 6.08 16.88
N ILE A 163 2.37 5.84 16.82
CA ILE A 163 3.00 4.62 17.33
C ILE A 163 2.82 4.51 18.85
N LEU A 164 3.03 5.59 19.59
CA LEU A 164 2.84 5.60 21.03
C LEU A 164 1.39 5.29 21.43
N THR A 165 0.42 5.83 20.68
CA THR A 165 -1.00 5.52 20.88
C THR A 165 -1.28 4.04 20.62
N PHE A 166 -0.70 3.47 19.56
CA PHE A 166 -0.84 2.04 19.23
C PHE A 166 -0.24 1.12 20.29
N ILE A 167 0.92 1.48 20.85
CA ILE A 167 1.57 0.70 21.91
C ILE A 167 0.77 0.78 23.22
N GLY A 168 0.14 1.93 23.50
CA GLY A 168 -0.68 2.14 24.68
C GLY A 168 -2.11 1.59 24.58
N ASP A 169 -2.55 1.13 23.41
CA ASP A 169 -3.89 0.58 23.22
C ASP A 169 -3.99 -0.84 23.78
N ASN A 170 -4.89 -1.04 24.76
CA ASN A 170 -5.18 -2.34 25.40
C ASN A 170 -5.69 -3.42 24.42
N ARG A 171 -5.92 -3.09 23.14
CA ARG A 171 -6.24 -4.07 22.09
C ARG A 171 -5.07 -5.05 21.82
N ASN A 172 -3.85 -4.69 22.19
CA ASN A 172 -2.68 -5.59 22.10
C ASN A 172 -2.73 -6.76 23.09
N GLY A 173 -3.71 -6.81 24.01
CA GLY A 173 -3.94 -7.94 24.90
C GLY A 173 -4.61 -9.16 24.26
N VAL A 174 -5.03 -9.08 23.00
CA VAL A 174 -5.52 -10.24 22.24
C VAL A 174 -4.31 -11.06 21.83
N GLN A 175 -4.02 -12.13 22.58
CA GLN A 175 -3.03 -13.13 22.17
C GLN A 175 -3.55 -13.82 20.91
N TYR A 176 -3.05 -13.39 19.77
CA TYR A 176 -3.19 -14.17 18.55
C TYR A 176 -2.29 -15.40 18.68
N PRO A 177 -2.84 -16.62 18.53
CA PRO A 177 -1.98 -17.80 18.48
C PRO A 177 -0.99 -17.60 17.33
N LEU A 178 0.31 -17.69 17.63
CA LEU A 178 1.41 -17.61 16.64
C LEU A 178 1.42 -18.86 15.72
N THR A 179 0.27 -19.28 15.25
CA THR A 179 0.17 -20.33 14.25
C THR A 179 0.17 -19.65 12.87
N LEU A 180 1.22 -19.92 12.12
CA LEU A 180 1.34 -19.51 10.70
C LEU A 180 0.22 -20.08 9.80
N LEU A 181 -0.50 -21.08 10.31
CA LEU A 181 -1.59 -21.75 9.61
C LEU A 181 -2.88 -21.50 10.39
N TYR A 182 -3.89 -21.01 9.70
CA TYR A 182 -5.24 -20.95 10.22
C TYR A 182 -5.84 -22.33 10.35
N ASP A 183 -6.88 -22.46 11.16
CA ASP A 183 -7.60 -23.72 11.34
C ASP A 183 -8.19 -24.23 9.99
N ALA A 184 -8.28 -25.55 9.82
CA ALA A 184 -8.79 -26.17 8.60
C ALA A 184 -10.18 -25.64 8.19
N ASP A 185 -11.01 -25.28 9.17
CA ASP A 185 -12.31 -24.65 8.95
C ASP A 185 -12.22 -23.27 8.29
N PHE A 186 -11.16 -22.52 8.55
CA PHE A 186 -10.92 -21.24 7.87
C PHE A 186 -10.68 -21.44 6.38
N TYR A 187 -9.80 -22.36 6.00
CA TYR A 187 -9.50 -22.66 4.59
C TYR A 187 -10.70 -23.23 3.85
N ARG A 188 -11.47 -24.09 4.49
CA ARG A 188 -12.70 -24.62 3.93
C ARG A 188 -13.73 -23.51 3.66
N ASN A 189 -13.93 -22.61 4.61
CA ASN A 189 -14.85 -21.48 4.47
C ASN A 189 -14.35 -20.46 3.43
N PHE A 190 -13.04 -20.25 3.35
CA PHE A 190 -12.42 -19.40 2.35
C PHE A 190 -12.67 -19.95 0.93
N LEU A 191 -12.41 -21.24 0.70
CA LEU A 191 -12.69 -21.90 -0.58
C LEU A 191 -14.19 -21.92 -0.90
N ALA A 192 -15.04 -22.17 0.09
CA ALA A 192 -16.49 -22.12 -0.08
C ALA A 192 -16.99 -20.73 -0.49
N ALA A 193 -16.37 -19.66 0.01
CA ALA A 193 -16.72 -18.29 -0.35
C ALA A 193 -16.43 -17.97 -1.83
N TYR A 194 -15.44 -18.62 -2.43
CA TYR A 194 -15.13 -18.46 -3.86
C TYR A 194 -16.05 -19.30 -4.77
N THR A 195 -16.56 -20.43 -4.27
CA THR A 195 -17.36 -21.35 -5.06
C THR A 195 -18.86 -21.14 -4.92
N THR A 196 -19.30 -20.43 -3.87
CA THR A 196 -20.71 -20.26 -3.54
C THR A 196 -21.14 -18.81 -3.72
N SER A 197 -22.18 -18.55 -4.50
CA SER A 197 -22.73 -17.20 -4.61
C SER A 197 -23.15 -16.69 -3.22
N HIS A 198 -22.96 -15.38 -2.97
CA HIS A 198 -23.22 -14.73 -1.68
C HIS A 198 -24.57 -15.08 -1.06
N ASN A 199 -25.60 -15.27 -1.86
CA ASN A 199 -26.96 -15.63 -1.42
C ASN A 199 -27.06 -17.08 -0.92
N GLN A 200 -26.27 -18.01 -1.50
CA GLN A 200 -26.28 -19.42 -1.08
C GLN A 200 -25.48 -19.60 0.22
N ALA A 201 -24.39 -18.85 0.40
CA ALA A 201 -23.62 -18.84 1.65
C ALA A 201 -24.47 -18.34 2.83
N TYR A 202 -25.30 -17.33 2.61
CA TYR A 202 -26.22 -16.80 3.62
C TYR A 202 -27.35 -17.81 3.96
N ALA A 203 -27.89 -18.49 2.98
CA ALA A 203 -28.93 -19.52 3.16
C ALA A 203 -28.40 -20.77 3.88
N ALA A 204 -27.18 -21.20 3.59
CA ALA A 204 -26.52 -22.32 4.26
C ALA A 204 -26.22 -21.98 5.75
N ARG A 205 -25.81 -20.74 6.03
CA ARG A 205 -25.58 -20.26 7.39
C ARG A 205 -26.85 -20.22 8.23
N LYS A 206 -27.99 -19.84 7.63
CA LYS A 206 -29.31 -19.82 8.26
C LYS A 206 -29.85 -21.23 8.55
N LYS A 207 -29.53 -22.20 7.69
CA LYS A 207 -29.91 -23.62 7.88
C LYS A 207 -29.08 -24.34 8.96
N SER A 208 -27.84 -23.90 9.21
CA SER A 208 -26.94 -24.57 10.17
C SER A 208 -27.25 -24.24 11.64
N GLY A 209 -28.25 -23.40 11.93
CA GLY A 209 -28.72 -23.13 13.30
C GLY A 209 -27.69 -22.49 14.24
N ARG A 210 -26.51 -22.08 13.75
CA ARG A 210 -25.52 -21.41 14.58
C ARG A 210 -26.02 -20.00 14.93
N PRO A 211 -26.26 -19.69 16.23
CA PRO A 211 -26.65 -18.35 16.62
C PRO A 211 -25.58 -17.37 16.15
N SER A 212 -26.01 -16.28 15.52
CA SER A 212 -25.14 -15.15 15.22
C SER A 212 -24.47 -14.72 16.51
N GLY A 213 -23.14 -14.97 16.61
CA GLY A 213 -22.33 -14.62 17.78
C GLY A 213 -22.12 -13.10 17.93
N LEU A 214 -23.18 -12.35 17.78
CA LEU A 214 -23.28 -11.00 18.31
C LEU A 214 -23.65 -11.15 19.79
N ARG A 215 -22.65 -11.46 20.61
CA ARG A 215 -22.74 -11.24 22.04
C ARG A 215 -23.03 -9.74 22.20
N LYS A 216 -24.29 -9.41 22.59
CA LYS A 216 -24.67 -8.07 23.02
C LYS A 216 -23.70 -7.66 24.13
N THR A 217 -22.66 -6.90 23.79
CA THR A 217 -21.88 -6.16 24.75
C THR A 217 -22.84 -5.13 25.33
N LYS A 218 -23.31 -5.38 26.55
CA LYS A 218 -23.98 -4.39 27.35
C LYS A 218 -23.08 -3.16 27.44
N LEU A 219 -23.52 -2.07 26.81
CA LEU A 219 -22.99 -0.75 27.07
C LEU A 219 -23.27 -0.45 28.56
N TYR A 220 -22.26 -0.53 29.38
CA TYR A 220 -22.24 0.14 30.65
C TYR A 220 -21.89 1.61 30.37
N CYS A 221 -22.95 2.46 30.28
CA CYS A 221 -22.82 3.86 30.59
C CYS A 221 -22.77 3.96 32.12
N ASN A 222 -21.67 4.43 32.64
CA ASN A 222 -21.55 5.24 33.84
C ASN A 222 -20.42 6.22 33.62
#